data_04a95cb36399315c0100b1c5f916c9da
#
_entry.id   04a95cb36399315c0100b1c5f916c9da
#
_cell.length_a   1.000
_cell.length_b   1.000
_cell.length_c   1.000
_cell.angle_alpha   90.00
_cell.angle_beta   90.00
_cell.angle_gamma   90.00
#
_symmetry.space_group_name_H-M   'P 1'
#
loop_
_entity.id
_entity.type
_entity.pdbx_description
1 polymer ?
#
loop_
_entity_poly.entity_id
_entity_poly.type
_entity_poly.pdbx_seq_one_letter_code
_entity_poly.pdbx_strand_id
1 'polypeptide(L)'
;MKNNISKAAVFAIAHFSSLIYNSPMYYGIDYTYMIFVIPALLLSLWASAAVKSRFAKYDRVPTKKGVTGAQAAAILLRANGITDVKIARIGGHLTDNYNPSTKVLSLSDATYSSTSIAAVGVAAHETGHAIQHNVGYFPLAFRRALVPVANLGSRLGPLLVLAGIGFGYSAQARNYLPMMQLITDIGLLLFAGATLFYLVTLPVEFNASWRALKILKGAGVFVDKKEVAGARSVLWAAAMTYVASALSAIGSFIRILLIANRGRRRD
;
A
#
# COMPACT_ATOMS: atom_id res chain seq x y z
N MET A 1 7.85 5.96 -3.49
CA MET A 1 6.66 5.20 -3.05
C MET A 1 5.34 5.94 -3.27
N LYS A 2 5.23 7.25 -3.04
CA LYS A 2 3.97 8.03 -3.25
C LYS A 2 3.47 8.08 -4.70
N ASN A 3 4.35 8.17 -5.69
CA ASN A 3 3.92 8.11 -7.10
C ASN A 3 3.32 6.75 -7.48
N ASN A 4 3.70 5.67 -6.78
CA ASN A 4 3.14 4.34 -7.04
C ASN A 4 1.85 4.08 -6.25
N ILE A 5 1.70 4.61 -5.03
CA ILE A 5 0.48 4.43 -4.22
C ILE A 5 -0.63 5.33 -4.74
N SER A 6 -0.35 6.61 -5.04
CA SER A 6 -1.31 7.52 -5.67
C SER A 6 -1.68 7.06 -7.09
N LYS A 7 -0.71 6.61 -7.88
CA LYS A 7 -0.97 6.06 -9.22
C LYS A 7 -1.68 4.71 -9.16
N ALA A 8 -1.39 3.84 -8.19
CA ALA A 8 -2.10 2.57 -8.05
C ALA A 8 -3.54 2.77 -7.57
N ALA A 9 -3.78 3.68 -6.62
CA ALA A 9 -5.14 4.02 -6.18
C ALA A 9 -5.93 4.76 -7.27
N VAL A 10 -5.33 5.75 -7.94
CA VAL A 10 -5.95 6.47 -9.05
C VAL A 10 -6.13 5.55 -10.27
N PHE A 11 -5.17 4.66 -10.55
CA PHE A 11 -5.27 3.71 -11.65
C PHE A 11 -6.31 2.61 -11.36
N ALA A 12 -6.41 2.10 -10.13
CA ALA A 12 -7.48 1.19 -9.73
C ALA A 12 -8.85 1.86 -9.87
N ILE A 13 -8.99 3.12 -9.47
CA ILE A 13 -10.24 3.88 -9.55
C ILE A 13 -10.59 4.22 -11.02
N ALA A 14 -9.64 4.68 -11.82
CA ALA A 14 -9.87 5.04 -13.22
C ALA A 14 -10.13 3.79 -14.10
N HIS A 15 -9.44 2.68 -13.87
CA HIS A 15 -9.66 1.43 -14.60
C HIS A 15 -11.00 0.80 -14.23
N PHE A 16 -11.40 0.88 -12.96
CA PHE A 16 -12.68 0.39 -12.48
C PHE A 16 -13.86 1.21 -13.03
N SER A 17 -13.73 2.52 -13.14
CA SER A 17 -14.79 3.37 -13.72
C SER A 17 -15.00 3.09 -15.22
N SER A 18 -13.95 2.84 -16.00
CA SER A 18 -14.10 2.53 -17.44
C SER A 18 -14.79 1.19 -17.70
N LEU A 19 -14.60 0.20 -16.81
CA LEU A 19 -15.23 -1.12 -16.90
C LEU A 19 -16.72 -1.09 -16.55
N ILE A 20 -17.17 -0.13 -15.74
CA ILE A 20 -18.59 0.03 -15.37
C ILE A 20 -19.37 0.74 -16.48
N TYR A 21 -18.73 1.67 -17.19
CA TYR A 21 -19.39 2.49 -18.22
C TYR A 21 -19.75 1.72 -19.50
N ASN A 22 -19.06 0.61 -19.79
CA ASN A 22 -19.22 -0.13 -21.05
C ASN A 22 -19.87 -1.51 -20.89
N SER A 23 -20.39 -1.88 -19.71
CA SER A 23 -21.13 -3.15 -19.61
C SER A 23 -22.60 -2.94 -20.00
N PRO A 24 -23.15 -3.69 -20.97
CA PRO A 24 -24.56 -3.60 -21.37
C PRO A 24 -25.52 -4.20 -20.34
N MET A 25 -25.11 -4.36 -19.09
CA MET A 25 -25.87 -4.99 -18.06
C MET A 25 -26.36 -4.02 -16.99
N TYR A 26 -27.62 -3.69 -17.07
CA TYR A 26 -28.48 -3.10 -16.02
C TYR A 26 -28.43 -1.58 -15.83
N TYR A 27 -29.51 -0.95 -16.26
CA TYR A 27 -30.02 0.32 -15.72
C TYR A 27 -30.48 0.15 -14.25
N GLY A 28 -29.64 -0.34 -13.38
CA GLY A 28 -29.86 -0.47 -11.94
C GLY A 28 -28.63 -0.06 -11.18
N ILE A 29 -28.81 0.66 -10.09
CA ILE A 29 -27.71 0.99 -9.16
C ILE A 29 -27.06 -0.33 -8.73
N ASP A 30 -25.78 -0.51 -9.04
CA ASP A 30 -25.00 -1.67 -8.59
C ASP A 30 -24.72 -1.54 -7.08
N TYR A 31 -25.60 -2.11 -6.28
CA TYR A 31 -25.48 -2.08 -4.81
C TYR A 31 -24.13 -2.61 -4.31
N THR A 32 -23.52 -3.54 -5.04
CA THR A 32 -22.22 -4.09 -4.63
C THR A 32 -21.13 -3.04 -4.74
N TYR A 33 -21.24 -2.12 -5.71
CA TYR A 33 -20.32 -0.99 -5.81
C TYR A 33 -20.48 -0.02 -4.63
N MET A 34 -21.74 0.31 -4.29
CA MET A 34 -22.06 1.18 -3.17
C MET A 34 -21.56 0.61 -1.83
N ILE A 35 -21.70 -0.69 -1.63
CA ILE A 35 -21.34 -1.35 -0.37
C ILE A 35 -19.83 -1.58 -0.26
N PHE A 36 -19.15 -2.00 -1.33
CA PHE A 36 -17.76 -2.44 -1.24
C PHE A 36 -16.75 -1.38 -1.70
N VAL A 37 -17.10 -0.53 -2.66
CA VAL A 37 -16.13 0.39 -3.26
C VAL A 37 -16.22 1.79 -2.64
N ILE A 38 -17.42 2.33 -2.48
CA ILE A 38 -17.59 3.71 -1.98
C ILE A 38 -17.03 3.90 -0.57
N PRO A 39 -17.31 3.03 0.43
CA PRO A 39 -16.74 3.20 1.77
C PRO A 39 -15.20 3.14 1.77
N ALA A 40 -14.63 2.24 0.97
CA ALA A 40 -13.18 2.15 0.83
C ALA A 40 -12.56 3.39 0.16
N LEU A 41 -13.25 3.98 -0.82
CA LEU A 41 -12.86 5.24 -1.45
C LEU A 41 -12.87 6.40 -0.45
N LEU A 42 -13.95 6.54 0.32
CA LEU A 42 -14.07 7.58 1.34
C LEU A 42 -12.98 7.43 2.41
N LEU A 43 -12.69 6.21 2.85
CA LEU A 43 -11.60 5.93 3.77
C LEU A 43 -10.24 6.30 3.15
N SER A 44 -10.02 6.03 1.86
CA SER A 44 -8.78 6.39 1.16
C SER A 44 -8.58 7.90 1.06
N LEU A 45 -9.64 8.64 0.77
CA LEU A 45 -9.63 10.11 0.75
C LEU A 45 -9.33 10.68 2.13
N TRP A 46 -10.02 10.19 3.16
CA TRP A 46 -9.78 10.59 4.55
C TRP A 46 -8.34 10.27 4.99
N ALA A 47 -7.85 9.06 4.75
CA ALA A 47 -6.50 8.66 5.12
C ALA A 47 -5.43 9.53 4.43
N SER A 48 -5.62 9.82 3.14
CA SER A 48 -4.74 10.71 2.38
C SER A 48 -4.72 12.14 2.93
N ALA A 49 -5.88 12.67 3.30
CA ALA A 49 -6.00 13.98 3.93
C ALA A 49 -5.36 13.98 5.33
N ALA A 50 -5.58 12.93 6.12
CA ALA A 50 -4.99 12.77 7.45
C ALA A 50 -3.45 12.74 7.40
N VAL A 51 -2.84 12.00 6.45
CA VAL A 51 -1.37 12.00 6.26
C VAL A 51 -0.86 13.40 5.99
N LYS A 52 -1.44 14.12 5.04
CA LYS A 52 -1.02 15.48 4.68
C LYS A 52 -1.12 16.43 5.87
N SER A 53 -2.24 16.40 6.58
CA SER A 53 -2.50 17.25 7.73
C SER A 53 -1.55 16.94 8.90
N ARG A 54 -1.37 15.65 9.25
CA ARG A 54 -0.48 15.25 10.35
C ARG A 54 0.98 15.54 10.02
N PHE A 55 1.41 15.23 8.79
CA PHE A 55 2.75 15.57 8.35
C PHE A 55 2.98 17.09 8.45
N ALA A 56 2.14 17.93 7.84
CA ALA A 56 2.27 19.38 7.86
C ALA A 56 2.27 19.97 9.28
N LYS A 57 1.49 19.38 10.21
CA LYS A 57 1.50 19.79 11.62
C LYS A 57 2.85 19.54 12.28
N TYR A 58 3.40 18.34 12.16
CA TYR A 58 4.61 17.93 12.85
C TYR A 58 5.89 18.23 12.10
N ASP A 59 5.80 18.64 10.85
CA ASP A 59 6.91 19.18 10.06
C ASP A 59 7.37 20.56 10.53
N ARG A 60 6.47 21.29 11.20
CA ARG A 60 6.77 22.60 11.82
C ARG A 60 7.35 22.49 13.22
N VAL A 61 7.43 21.30 13.79
CA VAL A 61 7.89 21.07 15.16
C VAL A 61 9.25 20.40 15.13
N PRO A 62 10.34 21.12 15.45
CA PRO A 62 11.66 20.53 15.49
C PRO A 62 11.79 19.54 16.66
N THR A 63 12.65 18.55 16.53
CA THR A 63 13.04 17.67 17.62
C THR A 63 13.91 18.44 18.62
N LYS A 64 13.84 18.09 19.88
CA LYS A 64 14.61 18.75 20.96
C LYS A 64 16.13 18.63 20.76
N LYS A 65 16.59 17.56 20.13
CA LYS A 65 18.02 17.33 19.85
C LYS A 65 18.47 17.94 18.51
N GLY A 66 17.58 18.47 17.69
CA GLY A 66 17.93 19.02 16.39
C GLY A 66 18.53 18.00 15.40
N VAL A 67 18.26 16.71 15.61
CA VAL A 67 18.76 15.62 14.75
C VAL A 67 17.97 15.62 13.44
N THR A 68 18.66 15.59 12.31
CA THR A 68 18.00 15.50 10.99
C THR A 68 17.50 14.07 10.72
N GLY A 69 16.58 13.93 9.73
CA GLY A 69 16.10 12.61 9.31
C GLY A 69 17.23 11.68 8.89
N ALA A 70 18.23 12.19 8.14
CA ALA A 70 19.38 11.38 7.72
C ALA A 70 20.26 10.97 8.92
N GLN A 71 20.50 11.88 9.87
CA GLN A 71 21.24 11.58 11.09
C GLN A 71 20.50 10.57 11.98
N ALA A 72 19.19 10.72 12.12
CA ALA A 72 18.35 9.77 12.84
C ALA A 72 18.44 8.37 12.21
N ALA A 73 18.28 8.25 10.89
CA ALA A 73 18.43 6.98 10.18
C ALA A 73 19.80 6.35 10.43
N ALA A 74 20.89 7.13 10.37
CA ALA A 74 22.26 6.64 10.63
C ALA A 74 22.42 6.14 12.08
N ILE A 75 21.89 6.87 13.05
CA ILE A 75 21.92 6.46 14.47
C ILE A 75 21.17 5.14 14.65
N LEU A 76 19.97 5.03 14.06
CA LEU A 76 19.12 3.84 14.21
C LEU A 76 19.70 2.61 13.51
N LEU A 77 20.30 2.76 12.32
CA LEU A 77 21.01 1.67 11.62
C LEU A 77 22.17 1.17 12.47
N ARG A 78 23.02 2.06 12.97
CA ARG A 78 24.17 1.71 13.84
C ARG A 78 23.73 1.01 15.12
N ALA A 79 22.67 1.52 15.77
CA ALA A 79 22.12 0.94 16.99
C ALA A 79 21.60 -0.49 16.80
N ASN A 80 21.33 -0.90 15.55
CA ASN A 80 20.90 -2.25 15.18
C ASN A 80 21.99 -3.06 14.47
N GLY A 81 23.25 -2.60 14.49
CA GLY A 81 24.39 -3.30 13.87
C GLY A 81 24.34 -3.35 12.33
N ILE A 82 23.58 -2.46 11.70
CA ILE A 82 23.43 -2.42 10.24
C ILE A 82 24.44 -1.41 9.67
N THR A 83 25.45 -1.90 8.96
CA THR A 83 26.55 -1.10 8.41
C THR A 83 26.58 -1.05 6.89
N ASP A 84 25.79 -1.90 6.23
CA ASP A 84 25.78 -2.12 4.79
C ASP A 84 24.63 -1.42 4.07
N VAL A 85 23.83 -0.60 4.78
CA VAL A 85 22.77 0.23 4.21
C VAL A 85 23.29 1.65 3.97
N LYS A 86 23.20 2.10 2.73
CA LYS A 86 23.55 3.47 2.33
C LYS A 86 22.34 4.40 2.49
N ILE A 87 22.57 5.60 3.03
CA ILE A 87 21.55 6.65 3.10
C ILE A 87 21.79 7.60 1.93
N ALA A 88 20.76 7.78 1.08
CA ALA A 88 20.82 8.65 -0.08
C ALA A 88 19.71 9.70 -0.01
N ARG A 89 19.99 10.88 -0.58
CA ARG A 89 18.98 11.93 -0.79
C ARG A 89 18.33 11.74 -2.16
N ILE A 90 17.01 11.85 -2.22
CA ILE A 90 16.24 11.84 -3.47
C ILE A 90 15.33 13.04 -3.55
N GLY A 91 15.10 13.54 -4.78
CA GLY A 91 14.19 14.66 -5.01
C GLY A 91 12.74 14.32 -4.68
N GLY A 92 11.97 15.35 -4.36
CA GLY A 92 10.54 15.25 -4.11
C GLY A 92 10.15 15.41 -2.64
N HIS A 93 8.85 15.21 -2.37
CA HIS A 93 8.26 15.35 -1.05
C HIS A 93 7.58 14.03 -0.66
N LEU A 94 7.99 13.43 0.46
CA LEU A 94 7.49 12.12 0.91
C LEU A 94 7.70 10.99 -0.13
N THR A 95 8.83 11.01 -0.81
CA THR A 95 9.27 9.95 -1.73
C THR A 95 10.19 8.94 -1.04
N ASP A 96 10.30 9.06 0.28
CA ASP A 96 11.13 8.23 1.12
C ASP A 96 10.86 6.75 0.89
N ASN A 97 11.91 5.94 0.85
CA ASN A 97 11.80 4.50 0.70
C ASN A 97 13.08 3.77 1.08
N TYR A 98 12.95 2.50 1.49
CA TYR A 98 14.05 1.57 1.59
C TYR A 98 13.98 0.53 0.47
N ASN A 99 15.08 0.36 -0.27
CA ASN A 99 15.21 -0.69 -1.28
C ASN A 99 16.08 -1.84 -0.76
N PRO A 100 15.50 -3.00 -0.44
CA PRO A 100 16.25 -4.12 0.11
C PRO A 100 17.18 -4.81 -0.91
N SER A 101 16.96 -4.64 -2.21
CA SER A 101 17.82 -5.25 -3.24
C SER A 101 19.14 -4.49 -3.40
N THR A 102 19.10 -3.15 -3.31
CA THR A 102 20.29 -2.29 -3.41
C THR A 102 20.83 -1.88 -2.04
N LYS A 103 20.12 -2.19 -0.96
CA LYS A 103 20.41 -1.74 0.42
C LYS A 103 20.58 -0.23 0.53
N VAL A 104 19.71 0.51 -0.18
CA VAL A 104 19.69 1.97 -0.15
C VAL A 104 18.43 2.45 0.57
N LEU A 105 18.62 3.28 1.58
CA LEU A 105 17.60 4.03 2.27
C LEU A 105 17.56 5.43 1.67
N SER A 106 16.58 5.69 0.83
CA SER A 106 16.41 6.96 0.13
C SER A 106 15.48 7.88 0.91
N LEU A 107 15.96 9.08 1.24
CA LEU A 107 15.18 10.09 1.96
C LEU A 107 14.91 11.28 1.05
N SER A 108 13.67 11.74 1.03
CA SER A 108 13.24 12.90 0.25
C SER A 108 13.85 14.19 0.77
N ASP A 109 13.83 15.25 -0.06
CA ASP A 109 14.33 16.57 0.33
C ASP A 109 13.68 17.07 1.62
N ALA A 110 12.39 16.79 1.79
CA ALA A 110 11.61 17.17 2.97
C ALA A 110 12.02 16.41 4.24
N THR A 111 12.69 15.26 4.10
CA THR A 111 13.04 14.37 5.21
C THR A 111 14.54 14.38 5.51
N TYR A 112 15.39 14.42 4.50
CA TYR A 112 16.83 14.22 4.62
C TYR A 112 17.48 15.23 5.57
N SER A 113 17.24 16.53 5.36
CA SER A 113 17.89 17.62 6.11
C SER A 113 17.01 18.21 7.21
N SER A 114 15.73 17.84 7.27
CA SER A 114 14.78 18.38 8.24
C SER A 114 14.99 17.78 9.63
N THR A 115 14.92 18.61 10.64
CA THR A 115 14.97 18.23 12.07
C THR A 115 13.59 18.05 12.69
N SER A 116 12.54 18.10 11.86
CA SER A 116 11.16 18.02 12.34
C SER A 116 10.79 16.62 12.86
N ILE A 117 9.83 16.57 13.80
CA ILE A 117 9.30 15.30 14.32
C ILE A 117 8.75 14.43 13.19
N ALA A 118 8.10 15.03 12.18
CA ALA A 118 7.57 14.31 11.04
C ALA A 118 8.68 13.67 10.20
N ALA A 119 9.71 14.45 9.85
CA ALA A 119 10.83 13.98 9.04
C ALA A 119 11.62 12.86 9.75
N VAL A 120 11.95 13.06 11.00
CA VAL A 120 12.65 12.05 11.81
C VAL A 120 11.81 10.78 11.97
N GLY A 121 10.49 10.92 12.14
CA GLY A 121 9.55 9.79 12.19
C GLY A 121 9.50 9.00 10.89
N VAL A 122 9.46 9.67 9.73
CA VAL A 122 9.48 9.03 8.41
C VAL A 122 10.82 8.33 8.15
N ALA A 123 11.95 9.00 8.41
CA ALA A 123 13.27 8.40 8.28
C ALA A 123 13.43 7.14 9.14
N ALA A 124 12.91 7.18 10.36
CA ALA A 124 12.91 6.04 11.26
C ALA A 124 12.00 4.89 10.74
N HIS A 125 10.87 5.21 10.11
CA HIS A 125 10.00 4.21 9.49
C HIS A 125 10.72 3.46 8.37
N GLU A 126 11.37 4.18 7.46
CA GLU A 126 12.16 3.56 6.39
C GLU A 126 13.34 2.74 6.94
N THR A 127 13.96 3.23 8.04
CA THR A 127 14.94 2.43 8.79
C THR A 127 14.31 1.17 9.39
N GLY A 128 13.07 1.23 9.83
CA GLY A 128 12.29 0.08 10.29
C GLY A 128 12.20 -1.03 9.24
N HIS A 129 12.03 -0.68 7.96
CA HIS A 129 12.10 -1.64 6.85
C HIS A 129 13.51 -2.23 6.64
N ALA A 130 14.55 -1.42 6.81
CA ALA A 130 15.92 -1.93 6.75
C ALA A 130 16.19 -2.94 7.88
N ILE A 131 15.69 -2.67 9.09
CA ILE A 131 15.79 -3.59 10.22
C ILE A 131 14.98 -4.87 9.98
N GLN A 132 13.75 -4.77 9.45
CA GLN A 132 12.97 -5.93 9.05
C GLN A 132 13.74 -6.82 8.07
N HIS A 133 14.37 -6.20 7.07
CA HIS A 133 15.17 -6.93 6.09
C HIS A 133 16.38 -7.62 6.75
N ASN A 134 17.10 -6.91 7.64
CA ASN A 134 18.27 -7.43 8.33
C ASN A 134 17.96 -8.63 9.24
N VAL A 135 16.79 -8.62 9.91
CA VAL A 135 16.37 -9.73 10.80
C VAL A 135 15.58 -10.82 10.08
N GLY A 136 15.48 -10.78 8.76
CA GLY A 136 14.75 -11.78 7.98
C GLY A 136 13.25 -11.82 8.28
N TYR A 137 12.59 -10.67 8.50
CA TYR A 137 11.17 -10.63 8.85
C TYR A 137 10.32 -11.22 7.74
N PHE A 138 9.76 -12.42 7.98
CA PHE A 138 9.04 -13.22 6.99
C PHE A 138 7.96 -12.46 6.21
N PRO A 139 7.06 -11.65 6.83
CA PRO A 139 6.05 -10.92 6.06
C PRO A 139 6.64 -9.95 5.03
N LEU A 140 7.82 -9.34 5.29
CA LEU A 140 8.49 -8.50 4.31
C LEU A 140 9.01 -9.32 3.12
N ALA A 141 9.61 -10.48 3.36
CA ALA A 141 10.08 -11.37 2.31
C ALA A 141 8.89 -11.89 1.47
N PHE A 142 7.82 -12.30 2.12
CA PHE A 142 6.60 -12.78 1.47
C PHE A 142 5.92 -11.68 0.64
N ARG A 143 5.80 -10.45 1.18
CA ARG A 143 5.32 -9.29 0.41
C ARG A 143 6.15 -9.08 -0.86
N ARG A 144 7.47 -9.18 -0.80
CA ARG A 144 8.36 -9.03 -1.97
C ARG A 144 8.10 -10.10 -3.03
N ALA A 145 7.93 -11.35 -2.62
CA ALA A 145 7.61 -12.44 -3.52
C ALA A 145 6.24 -12.25 -4.21
N LEU A 146 5.29 -11.60 -3.55
CA LEU A 146 3.96 -11.30 -4.10
C LEU A 146 3.95 -10.10 -5.08
N VAL A 147 4.99 -9.27 -5.16
CA VAL A 147 5.01 -8.08 -6.03
C VAL A 147 4.69 -8.39 -7.49
N PRO A 148 5.32 -9.39 -8.17
CA PRO A 148 4.98 -9.71 -9.56
C PRO A 148 3.54 -10.20 -9.71
N VAL A 149 3.06 -11.03 -8.77
CA VAL A 149 1.67 -11.51 -8.75
C VAL A 149 0.70 -10.35 -8.56
N ALA A 150 0.99 -9.41 -7.66
CA ALA A 150 0.17 -8.23 -7.43
C ALA A 150 0.10 -7.32 -8.65
N ASN A 151 1.23 -7.09 -9.32
CA ASN A 151 1.29 -6.26 -10.53
C ASN A 151 0.50 -6.87 -11.69
N LEU A 152 0.63 -8.17 -11.90
CA LEU A 152 -0.09 -8.88 -12.95
C LEU A 152 -1.57 -9.02 -12.59
N GLY A 153 -1.86 -9.45 -11.37
CA GLY A 153 -3.20 -9.76 -10.88
C GLY A 153 -4.11 -8.54 -10.78
N SER A 154 -3.59 -7.39 -10.35
CA SER A 154 -4.38 -6.16 -10.29
C SER A 154 -4.74 -5.60 -11.67
N ARG A 155 -3.95 -5.88 -12.70
CA ARG A 155 -4.18 -5.41 -14.07
C ARG A 155 -5.01 -6.39 -14.88
N LEU A 156 -4.57 -7.65 -14.93
CA LEU A 156 -5.17 -8.67 -15.80
C LEU A 156 -6.31 -9.42 -15.13
N GLY A 157 -6.28 -9.58 -13.79
CA GLY A 157 -7.31 -10.35 -13.08
C GLY A 157 -8.73 -9.91 -13.43
N PRO A 158 -9.10 -8.63 -13.18
CA PRO A 158 -10.44 -8.13 -13.52
C PRO A 158 -10.77 -8.25 -15.01
N LEU A 159 -9.80 -8.01 -15.90
CA LEU A 159 -9.99 -8.10 -17.36
C LEU A 159 -10.31 -9.53 -17.79
N LEU A 160 -9.57 -10.52 -17.28
CA LEU A 160 -9.81 -11.93 -17.58
C LEU A 160 -11.18 -12.38 -17.08
N VAL A 161 -11.57 -11.98 -15.88
CA VAL A 161 -12.90 -12.29 -15.34
C VAL A 161 -14.00 -11.73 -16.26
N LEU A 162 -13.89 -10.46 -16.63
CA LEU A 162 -14.89 -9.83 -17.50
C LEU A 162 -14.90 -10.42 -18.90
N ALA A 163 -13.74 -10.75 -19.47
CA ALA A 163 -13.64 -11.41 -20.76
C ALA A 163 -14.29 -12.80 -20.71
N GLY A 164 -13.97 -13.62 -19.70
CA GLY A 164 -14.54 -14.95 -19.54
C GLY A 164 -16.07 -14.94 -19.41
N ILE A 165 -16.61 -14.00 -18.62
CA ILE A 165 -18.05 -13.83 -18.45
C ILE A 165 -18.67 -13.26 -19.76
N GLY A 166 -18.11 -12.18 -20.30
CA GLY A 166 -18.67 -11.46 -21.44
C GLY A 166 -18.77 -12.31 -22.70
N PHE A 167 -17.74 -13.09 -23.00
CA PHE A 167 -17.78 -14.03 -24.14
C PHE A 167 -18.67 -15.23 -23.86
N GLY A 168 -18.81 -15.70 -22.63
CA GLY A 168 -19.69 -16.80 -22.25
C GLY A 168 -21.17 -16.52 -22.52
N TYR A 169 -21.59 -15.24 -22.55
CA TYR A 169 -22.98 -14.87 -22.86
C TYR A 169 -23.33 -14.92 -24.36
N SER A 170 -22.38 -15.07 -25.26
CA SER A 170 -22.70 -15.15 -26.69
C SER A 170 -23.24 -16.54 -27.06
N ALA A 171 -24.35 -16.59 -27.79
CA ALA A 171 -24.96 -17.85 -28.25
C ALA A 171 -24.01 -18.74 -29.09
N GLN A 172 -23.00 -18.12 -29.70
CA GLN A 172 -21.95 -18.81 -30.45
C GLN A 172 -20.83 -19.41 -29.56
N ALA A 173 -20.77 -19.02 -28.29
CA ALA A 173 -19.71 -19.44 -27.39
C ALA A 173 -20.03 -20.72 -26.61
N ARG A 174 -21.21 -21.35 -26.75
CA ARG A 174 -21.59 -22.56 -26.00
C ARG A 174 -20.54 -23.69 -26.07
N ASN A 175 -19.91 -23.86 -27.23
CA ASN A 175 -18.83 -24.85 -27.37
C ASN A 175 -17.53 -24.49 -26.65
N TYR A 176 -17.38 -23.23 -26.21
CA TYR A 176 -16.19 -22.70 -25.57
C TYR A 176 -16.40 -22.39 -24.08
N LEU A 177 -17.58 -22.72 -23.50
CA LEU A 177 -17.90 -22.45 -22.10
C LEU A 177 -16.81 -22.94 -21.11
N PRO A 178 -16.26 -24.17 -21.24
CA PRO A 178 -15.21 -24.61 -20.33
C PRO A 178 -13.95 -23.73 -20.37
N MET A 179 -13.60 -23.24 -21.57
CA MET A 179 -12.45 -22.35 -21.75
C MET A 179 -12.73 -20.96 -21.13
N MET A 180 -13.95 -20.45 -21.29
CA MET A 180 -14.35 -19.15 -20.71
C MET A 180 -14.39 -19.22 -19.17
N GLN A 181 -14.84 -20.31 -18.61
CA GLN A 181 -14.79 -20.57 -17.17
C GLN A 181 -13.35 -20.63 -16.66
N LEU A 182 -12.46 -21.33 -17.35
CA LEU A 182 -11.04 -21.39 -17.03
C LEU A 182 -10.39 -19.99 -17.04
N ILE A 183 -10.68 -19.16 -18.03
CA ILE A 183 -10.20 -17.78 -18.11
C ILE A 183 -10.69 -16.96 -16.91
N THR A 184 -11.96 -17.10 -16.54
CA THR A 184 -12.55 -16.47 -15.37
C THR A 184 -11.84 -16.88 -14.08
N ASP A 185 -11.57 -18.18 -13.91
CA ASP A 185 -10.92 -18.73 -12.72
C ASP A 185 -9.47 -18.27 -12.59
N ILE A 186 -8.73 -18.25 -13.70
CA ILE A 186 -7.37 -17.67 -13.73
C ILE A 186 -7.40 -16.20 -13.34
N GLY A 187 -8.37 -15.43 -13.87
CA GLY A 187 -8.55 -14.03 -13.51
C GLY A 187 -8.83 -13.83 -12.03
N LEU A 188 -9.73 -14.64 -11.45
CA LEU A 188 -10.03 -14.62 -10.02
C LEU A 188 -8.81 -14.97 -9.16
N LEU A 189 -8.05 -16.01 -9.53
CA LEU A 189 -6.86 -16.44 -8.81
C LEU A 189 -5.78 -15.35 -8.81
N LEU A 190 -5.52 -14.75 -9.95
CA LEU A 190 -4.57 -13.65 -10.09
C LEU A 190 -5.00 -12.43 -9.25
N PHE A 191 -6.29 -12.11 -9.24
CA PHE A 191 -6.79 -10.98 -8.47
C PHE A 191 -6.82 -11.28 -6.95
N ALA A 192 -7.05 -12.53 -6.55
CA ALA A 192 -6.88 -12.99 -5.17
C ALA A 192 -5.44 -12.81 -4.69
N GLY A 193 -4.46 -13.15 -5.53
CA GLY A 193 -3.04 -12.92 -5.24
C GLY A 193 -2.70 -11.43 -5.06
N ALA A 194 -3.28 -10.55 -5.89
CA ALA A 194 -3.15 -9.11 -5.72
C ALA A 194 -3.79 -8.63 -4.40
N THR A 195 -4.95 -9.16 -4.03
CA THR A 195 -5.61 -8.83 -2.76
C THR A 195 -4.77 -9.30 -1.56
N LEU A 196 -4.20 -10.50 -1.63
CA LEU A 196 -3.30 -11.03 -0.62
C LEU A 196 -2.06 -10.13 -0.40
N PHE A 197 -1.49 -9.57 -1.47
CA PHE A 197 -0.39 -8.61 -1.36
C PHE A 197 -0.75 -7.41 -0.48
N TYR A 198 -1.94 -6.82 -0.64
CA TYR A 198 -2.39 -5.70 0.19
C TYR A 198 -2.58 -6.11 1.66
N LEU A 199 -3.10 -7.31 1.91
CA LEU A 199 -3.26 -7.85 3.27
C LEU A 199 -1.91 -8.09 3.96
N VAL A 200 -0.95 -8.70 3.25
CA VAL A 200 0.40 -8.96 3.77
C VAL A 200 1.18 -7.67 4.00
N THR A 201 0.84 -6.61 3.25
CA THR A 201 1.46 -5.29 3.45
C THR A 201 1.13 -4.69 4.82
N LEU A 202 -0.06 -4.94 5.39
CA LEU A 202 -0.46 -4.38 6.70
C LEU A 202 0.51 -4.74 7.84
N PRO A 203 0.78 -6.03 8.14
CA PRO A 203 1.71 -6.39 9.21
C PRO A 203 3.13 -5.85 8.97
N VAL A 204 3.56 -5.70 7.72
CA VAL A 204 4.87 -5.11 7.38
C VAL A 204 4.92 -3.65 7.81
N GLU A 205 3.93 -2.85 7.42
CA GLU A 205 3.88 -1.41 7.68
C GLU A 205 3.67 -1.09 9.17
N PHE A 206 2.77 -1.80 9.84
CA PHE A 206 2.58 -1.64 11.28
C PHE A 206 3.83 -2.03 12.08
N ASN A 207 4.49 -3.13 11.71
CA ASN A 207 5.72 -3.56 12.37
C ASN A 207 6.88 -2.59 12.14
N ALA A 208 7.05 -2.04 10.92
CA ALA A 208 8.06 -1.02 10.63
C ALA A 208 7.84 0.24 11.49
N SER A 209 6.60 0.74 11.57
CA SER A 209 6.23 1.89 12.38
C SER A 209 6.45 1.63 13.88
N TRP A 210 6.10 0.45 14.39
CA TRP A 210 6.33 0.08 15.77
C TRP A 210 7.82 0.03 16.10
N ARG A 211 8.64 -0.60 15.24
CA ARG A 211 10.11 -0.63 15.39
C ARG A 211 10.68 0.77 15.39
N ALA A 212 10.27 1.63 14.45
CA ALA A 212 10.69 3.02 14.37
C ALA A 212 10.50 3.76 15.70
N LEU A 213 9.28 3.73 16.26
CA LEU A 213 8.95 4.43 17.50
C LEU A 213 9.72 3.87 18.71
N LYS A 214 9.87 2.53 18.79
CA LYS A 214 10.62 1.87 19.85
C LYS A 214 12.09 2.29 19.84
N ILE A 215 12.70 2.29 18.65
CA ILE A 215 14.14 2.55 18.53
C ILE A 215 14.45 4.05 18.65
N LEU A 216 13.60 4.94 18.11
CA LEU A 216 13.75 6.39 18.31
C LEU A 216 13.83 6.76 19.80
N LYS A 217 13.01 6.11 20.63
CA LYS A 217 13.05 6.28 22.08
C LYS A 217 14.29 5.60 22.68
N GLY A 218 14.58 4.35 22.31
CA GLY A 218 15.69 3.57 22.86
C GLY A 218 17.08 4.14 22.55
N ALA A 219 17.28 4.67 21.36
CA ALA A 219 18.51 5.35 20.95
C ALA A 219 18.59 6.81 21.44
N GLY A 220 17.59 7.27 22.19
CA GLY A 220 17.55 8.62 22.74
C GLY A 220 17.46 9.72 21.68
N VAL A 221 17.03 9.43 20.46
CA VAL A 221 16.78 10.44 19.40
C VAL A 221 15.58 11.29 19.81
N PHE A 222 14.50 10.66 20.28
CA PHE A 222 13.40 11.33 20.96
C PHE A 222 13.56 11.23 22.47
N VAL A 223 13.53 12.37 23.10
CA VAL A 223 13.70 12.51 24.58
C VAL A 223 12.39 12.88 25.29
N ASP A 224 11.40 13.36 24.53
CA ASP A 224 10.10 13.79 25.07
C ASP A 224 8.97 12.87 24.59
N LYS A 225 8.02 12.60 25.49
CA LYS A 225 6.79 11.87 25.17
C LYS A 225 5.98 12.54 24.05
N LYS A 226 6.04 13.88 23.93
CA LYS A 226 5.36 14.64 22.88
C LYS A 226 5.96 14.37 21.49
N GLU A 227 7.28 14.20 21.38
CA GLU A 227 7.95 13.83 20.13
C GLU A 227 7.50 12.45 19.66
N VAL A 228 7.50 11.46 20.56
CA VAL A 228 7.02 10.11 20.25
C VAL A 228 5.55 10.12 19.85
N ALA A 229 4.71 10.89 20.54
CA ALA A 229 3.28 11.00 20.21
C ALA A 229 3.06 11.68 18.84
N GLY A 230 3.87 12.70 18.52
CA GLY A 230 3.85 13.37 17.23
C GLY A 230 4.20 12.44 16.08
N ALA A 231 5.33 11.75 16.17
CA ALA A 231 5.75 10.79 15.16
C ALA A 231 4.74 9.63 15.04
N ARG A 232 4.24 9.09 16.17
CA ARG A 232 3.17 8.08 16.17
C ARG A 232 1.95 8.56 15.38
N SER A 233 1.55 9.83 15.57
CA SER A 233 0.39 10.41 14.86
C SER A 233 0.60 10.44 13.36
N VAL A 234 1.81 10.79 12.88
CA VAL A 234 2.18 10.79 11.47
C VAL A 234 2.20 9.38 10.90
N LEU A 235 2.89 8.45 11.59
CA LEU A 235 3.03 7.06 11.13
C LEU A 235 1.71 6.30 11.15
N TRP A 236 0.85 6.57 12.15
CA TRP A 236 -0.48 5.98 12.19
C TRP A 236 -1.35 6.46 11.03
N ALA A 237 -1.33 7.76 10.72
CA ALA A 237 -2.05 8.28 9.56
C ALA A 237 -1.55 7.66 8.24
N ALA A 238 -0.23 7.45 8.10
CA ALA A 238 0.35 6.75 6.97
C ALA A 238 -0.11 5.28 6.92
N ALA A 239 -0.15 4.58 8.06
CA ALA A 239 -0.64 3.19 8.14
C ALA A 239 -2.10 3.06 7.70
N MET A 240 -2.96 4.06 7.98
CA MET A 240 -4.36 4.05 7.55
C MET A 240 -4.52 4.09 6.02
N THR A 241 -3.54 4.59 5.27
CA THR A 241 -3.58 4.50 3.79
C THR A 241 -3.42 3.06 3.30
N TYR A 242 -2.66 2.24 4.00
CA TYR A 242 -2.53 0.80 3.69
C TYR A 242 -3.79 0.03 4.09
N VAL A 243 -4.40 0.39 5.22
CA VAL A 243 -5.71 -0.18 5.62
C VAL A 243 -6.77 0.13 4.56
N ALA A 244 -6.85 1.37 4.10
CA ALA A 244 -7.77 1.77 3.05
C ALA A 244 -7.52 1.00 1.73
N SER A 245 -6.25 0.82 1.35
CA SER A 245 -5.87 0.05 0.16
C SER A 245 -6.26 -1.43 0.28
N ALA A 246 -6.05 -2.04 1.45
CA ALA A 246 -6.44 -3.43 1.71
C ALA A 246 -7.96 -3.61 1.66
N LEU A 247 -8.72 -2.70 2.28
CA LEU A 247 -10.19 -2.73 2.22
C LEU A 247 -10.71 -2.52 0.80
N SER A 248 -10.08 -1.63 0.02
CA SER A 248 -10.40 -1.45 -1.41
C SER A 248 -10.16 -2.72 -2.22
N ALA A 249 -9.04 -3.40 -1.97
CA ALA A 249 -8.70 -4.64 -2.67
C ALA A 249 -9.68 -5.76 -2.32
N ILE A 250 -10.00 -5.94 -1.02
CA ILE A 250 -10.99 -6.91 -0.55
C ILE A 250 -12.36 -6.63 -1.15
N GLY A 251 -12.84 -5.39 -1.05
CA GLY A 251 -14.15 -5.00 -1.57
C GLY A 251 -14.28 -5.23 -3.07
N SER A 252 -13.23 -4.87 -3.82
CA SER A 252 -13.16 -5.09 -5.26
C SER A 252 -13.11 -6.58 -5.62
N PHE A 253 -12.37 -7.38 -4.85
CA PHE A 253 -12.30 -8.83 -5.05
C PHE A 253 -13.65 -9.51 -4.80
N ILE A 254 -14.30 -9.19 -3.66
CA ILE A 254 -15.62 -9.73 -3.33
C ILE A 254 -16.64 -9.36 -4.42
N ARG A 255 -16.61 -8.12 -4.88
CA ARG A 255 -17.51 -7.66 -5.96
C ARG A 255 -17.30 -8.46 -7.25
N ILE A 256 -16.06 -8.61 -7.71
CA ILE A 256 -15.74 -9.39 -8.92
C ILE A 256 -16.13 -10.86 -8.76
N LEU A 257 -15.90 -11.45 -7.58
CA LEU A 257 -16.31 -12.82 -7.26
C LEU A 257 -17.83 -12.99 -7.34
N LEU A 258 -18.60 -12.03 -6.81
CA LEU A 258 -20.05 -12.05 -6.91
C LEU A 258 -20.55 -11.94 -8.36
N ILE A 259 -19.92 -11.12 -9.19
CA ILE A 259 -20.22 -10.99 -10.61
C ILE A 259 -19.93 -12.31 -11.33
N ALA A 260 -18.76 -12.92 -11.09
CA ALA A 260 -18.39 -14.21 -11.68
C ALA A 260 -19.37 -15.33 -11.32
N ASN A 261 -19.77 -15.40 -10.04
CA ASN A 261 -20.73 -16.43 -9.59
C ASN A 261 -22.14 -16.23 -10.14
N ARG A 262 -22.57 -14.99 -10.40
CA ARG A 262 -23.86 -14.72 -11.06
C ARG A 262 -23.85 -15.18 -12.54
N GLY A 263 -22.71 -15.02 -13.21
CA GLY A 263 -22.53 -15.55 -14.56
C GLY A 263 -22.75 -17.06 -14.62
N ARG A 264 -22.08 -17.80 -13.74
CA ARG A 264 -22.17 -19.28 -13.65
C ARG A 264 -23.54 -19.85 -13.32
N ARG A 265 -24.42 -19.10 -12.67
CA ARG A 265 -25.78 -19.58 -12.29
C ARG A 265 -26.83 -19.38 -13.39
N ARG A 266 -26.47 -18.72 -14.47
CA ARG A 266 -27.36 -18.47 -15.62
C ARG A 266 -27.15 -19.44 -16.78
N ASP A 267 -26.10 -20.26 -16.69
CA ASP A 267 -25.79 -21.39 -17.58
C ASP A 267 -26.43 -22.69 -17.06
#